data_8876a826439307b04fcec095036fb364
#
_entry.id   8876a826439307b04fcec095036fb364
#
_cell.length_a   1.000
_cell.length_b   1.000
_cell.length_c   1.000
_cell.angle_alpha   90.00
_cell.angle_beta   90.00
_cell.angle_gamma   90.00
#
_symmetry.space_group_name_H-M   'P 1'
#
loop_
_entity.id
_entity.type
_entity.pdbx_description
1 polymer ?
#
loop_
_entity_poly.entity_id
_entity_poly.type
_entity_poly.pdbx_seq_one_letter_code
_entity_poly.pdbx_strand_id
1 'polypeptide(L)'
;MSVEQAVAPMHVEPIRPERTRARPEDVELIERTRAALALIDSKWSVDVIVLLARGLRRHGRLLDNIPGISKKALTATLRRLERHGLVARRVHAEIPVRIEYVLTSLGWELTEPLMTLYEWALEHESALDAAAPDEARSGQVGGRTALAWSGAA
;
A
#
# COMPACT_ATOMS: atom_id res chain seq x y z
N MET A 1 0.13 -40.96 10.36
CA MET A 1 -0.03 -40.28 11.68
C MET A 1 -0.10 -38.82 11.41
N SER A 2 -1.31 -38.28 11.32
CA SER A 2 -1.57 -36.87 11.03
C SER A 2 -1.45 -36.06 12.32
N VAL A 3 -0.56 -35.09 12.34
CA VAL A 3 -0.50 -34.10 13.43
C VAL A 3 -1.27 -32.87 12.95
N GLU A 4 -2.58 -32.92 13.21
CA GLU A 4 -3.46 -31.76 13.11
C GLU A 4 -3.19 -30.86 14.32
N GLN A 5 -2.29 -29.92 14.15
CA GLN A 5 -2.04 -28.87 15.14
C GLN A 5 -3.15 -27.83 15.00
N ALA A 6 -4.21 -28.02 15.78
CA ALA A 6 -5.27 -27.04 15.96
C ALA A 6 -4.64 -25.76 16.52
N VAL A 7 -4.59 -24.71 15.71
CA VAL A 7 -4.31 -23.35 16.17
C VAL A 7 -5.42 -22.97 17.13
N ALA A 8 -5.10 -22.92 18.43
CA ALA A 8 -6.04 -22.49 19.45
C ALA A 8 -6.53 -21.07 19.11
N PRO A 9 -7.84 -20.79 19.21
CA PRO A 9 -8.34 -19.44 18.99
C PRO A 9 -7.66 -18.51 19.97
N MET A 10 -7.06 -17.44 19.46
CA MET A 10 -6.46 -16.38 20.24
C MET A 10 -7.53 -15.86 21.21
N HIS A 11 -7.38 -16.20 22.48
CA HIS A 11 -8.29 -15.75 23.53
C HIS A 11 -8.04 -14.26 23.73
N VAL A 12 -8.77 -13.45 23.00
CA VAL A 12 -8.81 -12.00 23.24
C VAL A 12 -9.60 -11.82 24.54
N GLU A 13 -8.89 -11.61 25.65
CA GLU A 13 -9.55 -11.20 26.87
C GLU A 13 -10.40 -9.96 26.59
N PRO A 14 -11.67 -9.95 27.00
CA PRO A 14 -12.50 -8.77 26.83
C PRO A 14 -11.84 -7.62 27.59
N ILE A 15 -11.39 -6.60 26.84
CA ILE A 15 -10.90 -5.36 27.40
C ILE A 15 -12.04 -4.81 28.24
N ARG A 16 -11.91 -4.88 29.56
CA ARG A 16 -12.85 -4.24 30.46
C ARG A 16 -12.86 -2.76 30.11
N PRO A 17 -14.02 -2.14 29.87
CA PRO A 17 -14.09 -0.72 29.62
C PRO A 17 -13.89 0.03 30.95
N GLU A 18 -12.67 0.03 31.47
CA GLU A 18 -12.28 1.16 32.28
C GLU A 18 -12.30 2.35 31.35
N ARG A 19 -13.09 3.35 31.68
CA ARG A 19 -13.17 4.62 30.97
C ARG A 19 -11.84 5.36 31.12
N THR A 20 -10.78 4.80 30.62
CA THR A 20 -9.48 5.44 30.52
C THR A 20 -9.61 6.50 29.44
N ARG A 21 -9.66 7.77 29.85
CA ARG A 21 -9.53 8.87 28.90
C ARG A 21 -8.23 8.67 28.12
N ALA A 22 -8.31 8.77 26.80
CA ALA A 22 -7.10 8.75 25.96
C ALA A 22 -6.11 9.80 26.48
N ARG A 23 -4.87 9.41 26.64
CA ARG A 23 -3.79 10.29 27.07
C ARG A 23 -3.41 11.22 25.90
N PRO A 24 -2.82 12.38 26.15
CA PRO A 24 -2.40 13.29 25.08
C PRO A 24 -1.52 12.61 24.04
N GLU A 25 -0.60 11.71 24.47
CA GLU A 25 0.25 10.92 23.56
C GLU A 25 -0.55 9.96 22.67
N ASP A 26 -1.65 9.40 23.17
CA ASP A 26 -2.52 8.52 22.38
C ASP A 26 -3.24 9.32 21.27
N VAL A 27 -3.68 10.55 21.59
CA VAL A 27 -4.31 11.44 20.61
C VAL A 27 -3.34 11.84 19.51
N GLU A 28 -2.12 12.23 19.88
CA GLU A 28 -1.07 12.60 18.91
C GLU A 28 -0.71 11.41 18.00
N LEU A 29 -0.55 10.20 18.56
CA LEU A 29 -0.31 8.99 17.81
C LEU A 29 -1.42 8.72 16.78
N ILE A 30 -2.70 8.84 17.21
CA ILE A 30 -3.85 8.61 16.33
C ILE A 30 -3.86 9.63 15.19
N GLU A 31 -3.67 10.91 15.48
CA GLU A 31 -3.69 11.98 14.47
C GLU A 31 -2.57 11.80 13.44
N ARG A 32 -1.36 11.53 13.88
CA ARG A 32 -0.20 11.29 12.99
C ARG A 32 -0.39 10.05 12.14
N THR A 33 -0.88 8.97 12.71
CA THR A 33 -1.17 7.73 11.97
C THR A 33 -2.25 7.95 10.93
N ARG A 34 -3.34 8.65 11.27
CA ARG A 34 -4.40 9.00 10.28
C ARG A 34 -3.86 9.85 9.15
N ALA A 35 -3.03 10.85 9.47
CA ALA A 35 -2.40 11.69 8.45
C ALA A 35 -1.52 10.86 7.50
N ALA A 36 -0.72 9.94 8.02
CA ALA A 36 0.11 9.05 7.20
C ALA A 36 -0.75 8.13 6.31
N LEU A 37 -1.78 7.49 6.87
CA LEU A 37 -2.68 6.62 6.11
C LEU A 37 -3.44 7.37 5.02
N ALA A 38 -3.83 8.63 5.27
CA ALA A 38 -4.50 9.47 4.27
C ALA A 38 -3.64 9.75 3.02
N LEU A 39 -2.31 9.64 3.10
CA LEU A 39 -1.43 9.76 1.94
C LEU A 39 -1.64 8.62 0.93
N ILE A 40 -1.98 7.43 1.42
CA ILE A 40 -2.07 6.19 0.65
C ILE A 40 -3.48 5.57 0.63
N ASP A 41 -4.50 6.28 1.10
CA ASP A 41 -5.88 5.75 1.26
C ASP A 41 -6.60 5.49 -0.08
N SER A 42 -6.07 5.94 -1.21
CA SER A 42 -6.67 5.63 -2.50
C SER A 42 -6.33 4.21 -2.95
N LYS A 43 -7.29 3.55 -3.54
CA LYS A 43 -7.19 2.16 -4.03
C LYS A 43 -5.88 1.85 -4.77
N TRP A 44 -5.35 2.81 -5.52
CA TRP A 44 -4.21 2.61 -6.43
C TRP A 44 -2.89 3.23 -5.95
N SER A 45 -2.89 3.87 -4.76
CA SER A 45 -1.69 4.58 -4.28
C SER A 45 -0.52 3.64 -4.02
N VAL A 46 -0.79 2.53 -3.37
CA VAL A 46 0.25 1.53 -3.04
C VAL A 46 0.80 0.90 -4.31
N ASP A 47 -0.06 0.51 -5.26
CA ASP A 47 0.36 -0.05 -6.56
C ASP A 47 1.33 0.87 -7.28
N VAL A 48 0.98 2.16 -7.38
CA VAL A 48 1.82 3.17 -8.05
C VAL A 48 3.16 3.34 -7.33
N ILE A 49 3.17 3.45 -6.00
CA ILE A 49 4.40 3.60 -5.22
C ILE A 49 5.33 2.41 -5.43
N VAL A 50 4.80 1.19 -5.31
CA VAL A 50 5.57 -0.05 -5.49
C VAL A 50 6.15 -0.15 -6.91
N LEU A 51 5.38 0.16 -7.94
CA LEU A 51 5.87 0.10 -9.32
C LEU A 51 6.90 1.18 -9.62
N LEU A 52 6.75 2.39 -9.07
CA LEU A 52 7.76 3.45 -9.17
C LEU A 52 9.07 3.04 -8.47
N ALA A 53 8.99 2.42 -7.29
CA ALA A 53 10.15 1.89 -6.59
C ALA A 53 10.89 0.81 -7.41
N ARG A 54 10.17 0.07 -8.25
CA ARG A 54 10.74 -0.90 -9.21
C ARG A 54 11.27 -0.28 -10.50
N GLY A 55 11.22 1.03 -10.62
CA GLY A 55 11.74 1.75 -11.78
C GLY A 55 10.77 1.90 -12.95
N LEU A 56 9.48 1.58 -12.81
CA LEU A 56 8.47 1.85 -13.83
C LEU A 56 8.07 3.33 -13.78
N ARG A 57 8.73 4.16 -14.56
CA ARG A 57 8.64 5.64 -14.46
C ARG A 57 7.64 6.27 -15.44
N ARG A 58 7.21 5.56 -16.49
CA ARG A 58 6.36 6.11 -17.55
C ARG A 58 4.90 5.78 -17.32
N HIS A 59 4.01 6.75 -17.56
CA HIS A 59 2.57 6.61 -17.38
C HIS A 59 2.00 5.35 -18.07
N GLY A 60 2.37 5.12 -19.35
CA GLY A 60 1.92 3.94 -20.08
C GLY A 60 2.36 2.64 -19.42
N ARG A 61 3.63 2.57 -18.98
CA ARG A 61 4.15 1.36 -18.29
C ARG A 61 3.45 1.09 -16.96
N LEU A 62 3.11 2.14 -16.21
CA LEU A 62 2.30 1.99 -14.99
C LEU A 62 0.90 1.49 -15.33
N LEU A 63 0.27 2.06 -16.36
CA LEU A 63 -1.07 1.66 -16.80
C LEU A 63 -1.12 0.18 -17.21
N ASP A 64 -0.11 -0.29 -17.94
CA ASP A 64 0.00 -1.68 -18.41
C ASP A 64 0.23 -2.69 -17.28
N ASN A 65 0.76 -2.23 -16.14
CA ASN A 65 1.15 -3.10 -15.02
C ASN A 65 0.24 -3.01 -13.79
N ILE A 66 -0.82 -2.18 -13.82
CA ILE A 66 -1.84 -2.12 -12.75
C ILE A 66 -3.17 -2.67 -13.30
N PRO A 67 -3.52 -3.92 -13.01
CA PRO A 67 -4.75 -4.51 -13.51
C PRO A 67 -5.99 -3.73 -13.05
N GLY A 68 -6.88 -3.40 -14.00
CA GLY A 68 -8.15 -2.76 -13.71
C GLY A 68 -8.09 -1.25 -13.45
N ILE A 69 -6.92 -0.61 -13.50
CA ILE A 69 -6.82 0.85 -13.40
C ILE A 69 -7.19 1.51 -14.73
N SER A 70 -7.99 2.57 -14.68
CA SER A 70 -8.23 3.41 -15.84
C SER A 70 -7.16 4.50 -15.99
N LYS A 71 -6.94 4.98 -17.20
CA LYS A 71 -6.04 6.12 -17.46
C LYS A 71 -6.37 7.36 -16.62
N LYS A 72 -7.67 7.63 -16.42
CA LYS A 72 -8.16 8.72 -15.57
C LYS A 72 -7.80 8.50 -14.11
N ALA A 73 -8.00 7.28 -13.59
CA ALA A 73 -7.68 6.93 -12.20
C ALA A 73 -6.17 7.01 -11.95
N LEU A 74 -5.34 6.48 -12.85
CA LEU A 74 -3.89 6.57 -12.74
C LEU A 74 -3.41 8.03 -12.71
N THR A 75 -3.93 8.86 -13.63
CA THR A 75 -3.58 10.28 -13.66
C THR A 75 -3.98 11.00 -12.37
N ALA A 76 -5.16 10.71 -11.82
CA ALA A 76 -5.62 11.28 -10.56
C ALA A 76 -4.73 10.84 -9.37
N THR A 77 -4.37 9.55 -9.33
CA THR A 77 -3.49 9.00 -8.30
C THR A 77 -2.10 9.64 -8.34
N LEU A 78 -1.47 9.71 -9.52
CA LEU A 78 -0.16 10.36 -9.70
C LEU A 78 -0.17 11.83 -9.26
N ARG A 79 -1.19 12.60 -9.66
CA ARG A 79 -1.35 13.99 -9.23
C ARG A 79 -1.55 14.14 -7.73
N ARG A 80 -2.25 13.19 -7.10
CA ARG A 80 -2.43 13.18 -5.65
C ARG A 80 -1.11 12.90 -4.94
N LEU A 81 -0.37 11.86 -5.33
CA LEU A 81 0.93 11.53 -4.77
C LEU A 81 1.94 12.67 -4.97
N GLU A 82 1.90 13.36 -6.11
CA GLU A 82 2.70 14.55 -6.39
C GLU A 82 2.36 15.71 -5.44
N ARG A 83 1.07 16.00 -5.21
CA ARG A 83 0.63 17.02 -4.24
C ARG A 83 1.07 16.71 -2.81
N HIS A 84 1.12 15.43 -2.44
CA HIS A 84 1.61 14.99 -1.14
C HIS A 84 3.14 14.92 -1.05
N GLY A 85 3.85 15.26 -2.11
CA GLY A 85 5.30 15.25 -2.14
C GLY A 85 5.95 13.87 -2.15
N LEU A 86 5.17 12.81 -2.42
CA LEU A 86 5.68 11.43 -2.49
C LEU A 86 6.26 11.09 -3.87
N VAL A 87 5.77 11.76 -4.91
CA VAL A 87 6.14 11.55 -6.31
C VAL A 87 6.52 12.88 -6.93
N ALA A 88 7.55 12.87 -7.75
CA ALA A 88 7.94 14.01 -8.59
C ALA A 88 7.72 13.68 -10.06
N ARG A 89 7.18 14.64 -10.81
CA ARG A 89 7.01 14.57 -12.26
C ARG A 89 8.22 15.22 -12.92
N ARG A 90 8.91 14.48 -13.78
CA ARG A 90 10.06 14.96 -14.56
C ARG A 90 9.68 15.06 -16.02
N VAL A 91 9.89 16.23 -16.62
CA VAL A 91 9.67 16.47 -18.05
C VAL A 91 11.04 16.57 -18.72
N HIS A 92 11.29 15.68 -19.68
CA HIS A 92 12.50 15.71 -20.48
C HIS A 92 12.20 16.50 -21.77
N ALA A 93 13.04 17.51 -22.05
CA ALA A 93 12.94 18.34 -23.25
C ALA A 93 13.46 17.60 -24.48
N GLU A 94 12.76 16.53 -24.85
CA GLU A 94 13.04 15.69 -26.02
C GLU A 94 11.87 15.79 -27.02
N ILE A 95 12.07 15.38 -28.24
CA ILE A 95 11.00 15.30 -29.27
C ILE A 95 10.86 13.82 -29.67
N PRO A 96 9.71 13.17 -29.32
CA PRO A 96 8.56 13.70 -28.57
C PRO A 96 8.83 13.87 -27.07
N VAL A 97 8.12 14.82 -26.44
CA VAL A 97 8.26 15.13 -25.00
C VAL A 97 8.11 13.85 -24.16
N ARG A 98 9.08 13.59 -23.30
CA ARG A 98 9.07 12.43 -22.37
C ARG A 98 8.75 12.90 -20.95
N ILE A 99 7.75 12.27 -20.36
CA ILE A 99 7.34 12.50 -18.97
C ILE A 99 7.63 11.25 -18.16
N GLU A 100 8.34 11.42 -17.05
CA GLU A 100 8.63 10.37 -16.08
C GLU A 100 8.15 10.78 -14.69
N TYR A 101 7.75 9.78 -13.91
CA TYR A 101 7.41 9.89 -12.51
C TYR A 101 8.45 9.15 -11.69
N VAL A 102 8.88 9.74 -10.59
CA VAL A 102 9.89 9.15 -9.69
C VAL A 102 9.46 9.38 -8.24
N LEU A 103 9.82 8.47 -7.35
CA LEU A 103 9.66 8.71 -5.92
C LEU A 103 10.60 9.82 -5.46
N THR A 104 10.11 10.68 -4.58
CA THR A 104 10.94 11.61 -3.80
C THR A 104 11.64 10.88 -2.65
N SER A 105 12.50 11.54 -1.89
CA SER A 105 13.06 10.95 -0.65
C SER A 105 11.96 10.51 0.30
N LEU A 106 10.94 11.35 0.51
CA LEU A 106 9.78 11.02 1.33
C LEU A 106 9.00 9.80 0.78
N GLY A 107 8.85 9.72 -0.55
CA GLY A 107 8.21 8.56 -1.20
C GLY A 107 9.02 7.28 -1.02
N TRP A 108 10.34 7.35 -1.04
CA TRP A 108 11.22 6.22 -0.78
C TRP A 108 11.15 5.76 0.69
N GLU A 109 11.18 6.68 1.64
CA GLU A 109 11.05 6.37 3.07
C GLU A 109 9.73 5.67 3.39
N LEU A 110 8.65 5.99 2.66
CA LEU A 110 7.35 5.32 2.82
C LEU A 110 7.36 3.86 2.35
N THR A 111 8.29 3.46 1.50
CA THR A 111 8.35 2.07 1.00
C THR A 111 8.67 1.05 2.10
N GLU A 112 9.47 1.41 3.11
CA GLU A 112 9.83 0.54 4.22
C GLU A 112 8.62 0.12 5.08
N PRO A 113 7.80 1.04 5.62
CA PRO A 113 6.60 0.67 6.36
C PRO A 113 5.57 -0.06 5.51
N LEU A 114 5.49 0.21 4.19
CA LEU A 114 4.63 -0.55 3.28
C LEU A 114 5.11 -1.99 3.13
N MET A 115 6.40 -2.23 3.09
CA MET A 115 6.97 -3.59 3.04
C MET A 115 6.71 -4.34 4.36
N THR A 116 6.90 -3.69 5.49
CA THR A 116 6.59 -4.27 6.81
C THR A 116 5.10 -4.66 6.91
N LEU A 117 4.21 -3.78 6.43
CA LEU A 117 2.78 -4.09 6.37
C LEU A 117 2.48 -5.26 5.43
N TYR A 118 3.16 -5.35 4.30
CA TYR A 118 3.03 -6.46 3.35
C TYR A 118 3.48 -7.79 3.97
N GLU A 119 4.62 -7.81 4.66
CA GLU A 119 5.13 -9.00 5.35
C GLU A 119 4.15 -9.47 6.42
N TRP A 120 3.65 -8.54 7.24
CA TRP A 120 2.60 -8.84 8.20
C TRP A 120 1.33 -9.41 7.55
N ALA A 121 0.91 -8.87 6.42
CA ALA A 121 -0.26 -9.35 5.69
C ALA A 121 -0.06 -10.76 5.13
N LEU A 122 1.15 -11.12 4.69
CA LEU A 122 1.49 -12.48 4.27
C LEU A 122 1.41 -13.48 5.42
N GLU A 123 1.94 -13.12 6.59
CA GLU A 123 1.91 -13.97 7.77
C GLU A 123 0.47 -14.21 8.27
N HIS A 124 -0.45 -13.28 7.99
CA HIS A 124 -1.83 -13.31 8.44
C HIS A 124 -2.85 -13.50 7.30
N GLU A 125 -2.42 -14.01 6.13
CA GLU A 125 -3.25 -14.14 4.93
C GLU A 125 -4.60 -14.83 5.23
N SER A 126 -4.58 -15.97 5.93
CA SER A 126 -5.79 -16.72 6.26
C SER A 126 -6.79 -15.93 7.12
N ALA A 127 -6.30 -15.13 8.05
CA ALA A 127 -7.15 -14.30 8.92
C ALA A 127 -7.73 -13.11 8.15
N LEU A 128 -6.94 -12.51 7.27
CA LEU A 128 -7.38 -11.41 6.42
C LEU A 128 -8.42 -11.87 5.39
N ASP A 129 -8.22 -13.02 4.77
CA ASP A 129 -9.18 -13.62 3.82
C ASP A 129 -10.51 -13.96 4.51
N ALA A 130 -10.47 -14.44 5.76
CA ALA A 130 -11.67 -14.70 6.55
C ALA A 130 -12.41 -13.41 6.96
N ALA A 131 -11.69 -12.33 7.17
CA ALA A 131 -12.24 -11.03 7.58
C ALA A 131 -12.68 -10.16 6.39
N ALA A 132 -12.27 -10.51 5.16
CA ALA A 132 -12.61 -9.72 3.98
C ALA A 132 -14.12 -9.80 3.68
N PRO A 133 -14.81 -8.67 3.46
CA PRO A 133 -16.21 -8.67 3.02
C PRO A 133 -16.34 -9.36 1.66
N ASP A 134 -17.49 -10.01 1.40
CA ASP A 134 -17.75 -10.80 0.18
C ASP A 134 -17.49 -10.03 -1.14
N GLU A 135 -17.62 -8.72 -1.12
CA GLU A 135 -17.34 -7.85 -2.28
C GLU A 135 -15.83 -7.81 -2.65
N ALA A 136 -14.94 -7.98 -1.67
CA ALA A 136 -13.50 -8.03 -1.90
C ALA A 136 -13.06 -9.39 -2.50
N ARG A 137 -13.80 -10.46 -2.22
CA ARG A 137 -13.52 -11.82 -2.73
C ARG A 137 -13.80 -11.96 -4.23
N SER A 138 -14.74 -11.22 -4.77
CA SER A 138 -15.11 -11.26 -6.19
C SER A 138 -14.14 -10.52 -7.12
N GLY A 139 -13.24 -9.66 -6.59
CA GLY A 139 -12.23 -8.93 -7.34
C GLY A 139 -10.85 -9.59 -7.42
N GLN A 140 -10.63 -10.70 -6.74
CA GLN A 140 -9.32 -11.33 -6.53
C GLN A 140 -9.02 -12.49 -7.48
N VAL A 141 -9.68 -12.56 -8.64
CA VAL A 141 -9.36 -13.53 -9.69
C VAL A 141 -8.29 -12.93 -10.61
N GLY A 142 -7.04 -13.21 -10.34
CA GLY A 142 -5.96 -12.93 -11.27
C GLY A 142 -4.57 -12.75 -10.65
N GLY A 143 -3.82 -13.85 -10.51
CA GLY A 143 -2.36 -13.83 -10.54
C GLY A 143 -1.65 -13.38 -9.29
N ARG A 144 -1.54 -14.27 -8.30
CA ARG A 144 -0.48 -14.20 -7.29
C ARG A 144 0.89 -14.38 -7.98
N THR A 145 1.46 -13.32 -8.48
CA THR A 145 2.88 -13.30 -8.77
C THR A 145 3.57 -12.83 -7.49
N ALA A 146 4.22 -13.76 -6.81
CA ALA A 146 5.11 -13.42 -5.69
C ALA A 146 6.15 -12.42 -6.21
N LEU A 147 5.97 -11.17 -5.83
CA LEU A 147 6.84 -10.08 -6.23
C LEU A 147 8.03 -10.06 -5.29
N ALA A 148 9.06 -10.84 -5.60
CA ALA A 148 10.33 -10.79 -4.89
C ALA A 148 10.86 -9.34 -4.92
N TRP A 149 10.85 -8.70 -3.76
CA TRP A 149 11.50 -7.42 -3.53
C TRP A 149 13.01 -7.68 -3.43
N SER A 150 13.76 -7.40 -4.50
CA SER A 150 15.19 -7.28 -4.44
C SER A 150 15.52 -5.82 -4.10
N GLY A 151 15.73 -5.54 -2.83
CA GLY A 151 16.24 -4.26 -2.38
C GLY A 151 17.61 -4.03 -3.00
N ALA A 152 17.72 -3.06 -3.90
CA ALA A 152 19.01 -2.56 -4.33
C ALA A 152 19.56 -1.67 -3.21
N ALA A 153 20.72 -2.09 -2.68
CA ALA A 153 21.58 -1.29 -1.83
C ALA A 153 22.09 -0.06 -2.57
#